data_9d25e4ef7af5768f1e0f48f115591a44
#
_entry.id   9d25e4ef7af5768f1e0f48f115591a44
#
_cell.length_a   1.000
_cell.length_b   1.000
_cell.length_c   1.000
_cell.angle_alpha   90.00
_cell.angle_beta   90.00
_cell.angle_gamma   90.00
#
_symmetry.space_group_name_H-M   'P 1'
#
loop_
_entity.id
_entity.type
_entity.pdbx_description
1 polymer ?
#
loop_
_entity_poly.entity_id
_entity_poly.type
_entity_poly.pdbx_seq_one_letter_code
_entity_poly.pdbx_strand_id
1 'polypeptide(L)'
;GKGKTVFKNGDIYEGEYIKGKREGFGIYMFPDGEKYEGQWFQDQQHGKGIYYFMNNNRYDGMWYQDYQHGEGTMYYHNGDLYVGHWVNDKREGEGTYTWANGAKYSGHWKNDKKNGKGTMNWDDGCKYDGDWKDDVRHGKGTFEYTNGDKYEGDWADDIQHGKGTYFFHTGDRYEGSYLLGERTGAGVYYHANGDKYVGNFKDGMQDGRGTFTWANGAVYEGEWKNNKREGKGTYKWSNGDVYAVSYTHLRAHETGAYL
;
A
#
# COMPACT_ATOMS: atom_id res chain seq x y z
N GLY A 1 27.14 -13.83 -41.35
CA GLY A 1 28.55 -13.91 -40.93
C GLY A 1 28.82 -12.94 -39.79
N LYS A 2 29.99 -13.05 -39.14
CA LYS A 2 30.43 -12.14 -38.05
C LYS A 2 31.24 -10.98 -38.61
N GLY A 3 31.11 -9.81 -37.98
CA GLY A 3 31.84 -8.60 -38.41
C GLY A 3 31.93 -7.55 -37.30
N LYS A 4 32.78 -6.55 -37.54
CA LYS A 4 32.94 -5.39 -36.68
C LYS A 4 32.75 -4.14 -37.53
N THR A 5 31.91 -3.25 -37.05
CA THR A 5 31.65 -1.94 -37.67
C THR A 5 31.97 -0.82 -36.66
N VAL A 6 32.70 0.19 -37.13
CA VAL A 6 32.93 1.45 -36.41
C VAL A 6 32.12 2.52 -37.16
N PHE A 7 31.18 3.09 -36.50
CA PHE A 7 30.28 4.14 -37.04
C PHE A 7 30.94 5.52 -36.96
N LYS A 8 30.48 6.45 -37.78
CA LYS A 8 31.04 7.82 -37.84
C LYS A 8 30.87 8.60 -36.51
N ASN A 9 29.85 8.26 -35.72
CA ASN A 9 29.59 8.85 -34.39
C ASN A 9 30.45 8.26 -33.26
N GLY A 10 31.26 7.25 -33.57
CA GLY A 10 32.14 6.59 -32.63
C GLY A 10 31.56 5.31 -32.03
N ASP A 11 30.32 4.96 -32.32
CA ASP A 11 29.74 3.67 -31.91
C ASP A 11 30.49 2.50 -32.52
N ILE A 12 30.51 1.37 -31.84
CA ILE A 12 31.13 0.16 -32.30
C ILE A 12 30.11 -0.99 -32.17
N TYR A 13 29.87 -1.72 -33.24
CA TYR A 13 29.17 -3.00 -33.21
C TYR A 13 30.12 -4.14 -33.57
N GLU A 14 30.08 -5.20 -32.77
CA GLU A 14 30.78 -6.44 -33.05
C GLU A 14 29.84 -7.63 -32.88
N GLY A 15 29.49 -8.34 -33.94
CA GLY A 15 28.50 -9.40 -33.89
C GLY A 15 28.15 -10.01 -35.23
N GLU A 16 26.98 -10.62 -35.26
CA GLU A 16 26.47 -11.33 -36.43
C GLU A 16 25.72 -10.40 -37.38
N TYR A 17 25.85 -10.72 -38.70
CA TYR A 17 25.17 -10.01 -39.77
C TYR A 17 24.50 -11.00 -40.74
N ILE A 18 23.29 -10.69 -41.18
CA ILE A 18 22.57 -11.32 -42.26
C ILE A 18 22.12 -10.25 -43.25
N LYS A 19 22.52 -10.42 -44.53
CA LYS A 19 22.19 -9.46 -45.61
C LYS A 19 22.48 -7.99 -45.25
N GLY A 20 23.60 -7.74 -44.57
CA GLY A 20 24.04 -6.39 -44.18
C GLY A 20 23.37 -5.80 -42.95
N LYS A 21 22.45 -6.51 -42.31
CA LYS A 21 21.79 -6.08 -41.07
C LYS A 21 22.36 -6.84 -39.88
N ARG A 22 22.41 -6.17 -38.72
CA ARG A 22 22.73 -6.81 -37.43
C ARG A 22 21.67 -7.85 -37.14
N GLU A 23 22.08 -9.06 -36.84
CA GLU A 23 21.22 -10.21 -36.65
C GLU A 23 21.92 -11.20 -35.72
N GLY A 24 21.18 -12.02 -34.97
CA GLY A 24 21.77 -12.97 -34.02
C GLY A 24 22.44 -12.26 -32.84
N PHE A 25 23.55 -12.78 -32.32
CA PHE A 25 24.22 -12.19 -31.16
C PHE A 25 25.24 -11.12 -31.56
N GLY A 26 25.23 -10.00 -30.81
CA GLY A 26 26.24 -8.94 -31.02
C GLY A 26 26.33 -8.00 -29.80
N ILE A 27 27.47 -7.28 -29.79
CA ILE A 27 27.79 -6.26 -28.76
C ILE A 27 27.82 -4.92 -29.44
N TYR A 28 27.07 -3.96 -28.88
CA TYR A 28 27.07 -2.57 -29.32
C TYR A 28 27.62 -1.68 -28.19
N MET A 29 28.63 -0.91 -28.50
CA MET A 29 29.30 -0.03 -27.55
C MET A 29 29.11 1.42 -28.00
N PHE A 30 28.62 2.26 -27.08
CA PHE A 30 28.44 3.69 -27.27
C PHE A 30 29.69 4.47 -26.78
N PRO A 31 29.98 5.64 -27.36
CA PRO A 31 31.15 6.42 -26.97
C PRO A 31 31.13 6.91 -25.52
N ASP A 32 29.95 7.05 -24.90
CA ASP A 32 29.75 7.44 -23.50
C ASP A 32 30.00 6.30 -22.49
N GLY A 33 30.26 5.08 -23.00
CA GLY A 33 30.53 3.90 -22.20
C GLY A 33 29.31 3.00 -21.97
N GLU A 34 28.13 3.36 -22.45
CA GLU A 34 27.00 2.46 -22.47
C GLU A 34 27.27 1.28 -23.39
N LYS A 35 26.63 0.15 -23.11
CA LYS A 35 26.84 -1.09 -23.88
C LYS A 35 25.58 -1.94 -23.89
N TYR A 36 25.27 -2.53 -25.05
CA TYR A 36 24.30 -3.61 -25.17
C TYR A 36 25.02 -4.89 -25.59
N GLU A 37 24.71 -5.99 -24.93
CA GLU A 37 25.15 -7.34 -25.26
C GLU A 37 23.92 -8.23 -25.41
N GLY A 38 23.59 -8.70 -26.59
CA GLY A 38 22.39 -9.49 -26.76
C GLY A 38 22.04 -9.83 -28.16
N GLN A 39 20.81 -10.25 -28.31
CA GLN A 39 20.25 -10.65 -29.61
C GLN A 39 19.81 -9.43 -30.41
N TRP A 40 19.97 -9.53 -31.71
CA TRP A 40 19.61 -8.53 -32.72
C TRP A 40 18.69 -9.15 -33.76
N PHE A 41 17.73 -8.38 -34.22
CA PHE A 41 16.88 -8.72 -35.34
C PHE A 41 16.66 -7.50 -36.22
N GLN A 42 17.06 -7.58 -37.48
CA GLN A 42 16.94 -6.52 -38.49
C GLN A 42 17.41 -5.12 -37.98
N ASP A 43 18.64 -5.07 -37.43
CA ASP A 43 19.27 -3.85 -36.84
C ASP A 43 18.69 -3.36 -35.51
N GLN A 44 17.73 -4.07 -34.92
CA GLN A 44 17.13 -3.71 -33.64
C GLN A 44 17.51 -4.67 -32.52
N GLN A 45 17.67 -4.18 -31.32
CA GLN A 45 17.77 -5.00 -30.10
C GLN A 45 16.51 -5.85 -29.98
N HIS A 46 16.68 -7.16 -29.79
CA HIS A 46 15.57 -8.11 -29.80
C HIS A 46 15.92 -9.34 -28.98
N GLY A 47 14.88 -10.10 -28.49
CA GLY A 47 15.13 -11.30 -27.71
C GLY A 47 15.88 -11.01 -26.40
N LYS A 48 16.78 -11.90 -25.98
CA LYS A 48 17.54 -11.72 -24.74
C LYS A 48 18.73 -10.78 -24.92
N GLY A 49 18.92 -9.87 -23.95
CA GLY A 49 20.07 -8.97 -23.96
C GLY A 49 20.27 -8.26 -22.63
N ILE A 50 21.50 -7.78 -22.44
CA ILE A 50 21.91 -7.01 -21.27
C ILE A 50 22.31 -5.62 -21.73
N TYR A 51 21.75 -4.60 -21.09
CA TYR A 51 22.13 -3.20 -21.31
C TYR A 51 22.83 -2.65 -20.07
N TYR A 52 23.99 -2.07 -20.26
CA TYR A 52 24.79 -1.38 -19.25
C TYR A 52 24.67 0.11 -19.46
N PHE A 53 24.00 0.79 -18.55
CA PHE A 53 23.78 2.25 -18.60
C PHE A 53 24.98 3.01 -18.05
N MET A 54 25.17 4.25 -18.50
CA MET A 54 26.23 5.13 -18.06
C MET A 54 26.20 5.41 -16.54
N ASN A 55 25.01 5.41 -15.93
CA ASN A 55 24.81 5.59 -14.50
C ASN A 55 25.03 4.33 -13.64
N ASN A 56 25.64 3.29 -14.23
CA ASN A 56 25.86 1.97 -13.62
C ASN A 56 24.59 1.16 -13.31
N ASN A 57 23.43 1.53 -13.86
CA ASN A 57 22.30 0.64 -13.90
C ASN A 57 22.57 -0.47 -14.93
N ARG A 58 21.92 -1.61 -14.76
CA ARG A 58 21.98 -2.75 -15.70
C ARG A 58 20.62 -3.38 -15.86
N TYR A 59 20.16 -3.49 -17.09
CA TYR A 59 18.98 -4.28 -17.42
C TYR A 59 19.40 -5.62 -18.02
N ASP A 60 18.87 -6.72 -17.52
CA ASP A 60 19.06 -8.07 -18.03
C ASP A 60 17.68 -8.68 -18.31
N GLY A 61 17.31 -8.81 -19.56
CA GLY A 61 15.96 -9.24 -19.89
C GLY A 61 15.66 -9.34 -21.37
N MET A 62 14.37 -9.34 -21.65
CA MET A 62 13.85 -9.43 -23.01
C MET A 62 13.75 -8.04 -23.65
N TRP A 63 13.97 -8.00 -24.95
CA TRP A 63 13.93 -6.82 -25.80
C TRP A 63 13.01 -7.04 -26.99
N TYR A 64 12.31 -6.03 -27.40
CA TYR A 64 11.50 -6.02 -28.61
C TYR A 64 11.61 -4.66 -29.31
N GLN A 65 12.17 -4.66 -30.53
CA GLN A 65 12.32 -3.45 -31.36
C GLN A 65 12.96 -2.27 -30.59
N ASP A 66 14.14 -2.51 -30.00
CA ASP A 66 14.93 -1.58 -29.19
C ASP A 66 14.34 -1.18 -27.82
N TYR A 67 13.20 -1.74 -27.41
CA TYR A 67 12.58 -1.49 -26.12
C TYR A 67 12.76 -2.67 -25.16
N GLN A 68 12.93 -2.37 -23.87
CA GLN A 68 12.75 -3.38 -22.81
C GLN A 68 11.31 -3.89 -22.87
N HIS A 69 11.14 -5.19 -22.97
CA HIS A 69 9.83 -5.78 -23.19
C HIS A 69 9.79 -7.23 -22.69
N GLY A 70 8.66 -7.70 -22.14
CA GLY A 70 8.58 -9.03 -21.54
C GLY A 70 9.28 -9.10 -20.18
N GLU A 71 9.81 -10.28 -19.82
CA GLU A 71 10.44 -10.47 -18.52
C GLU A 71 11.86 -9.88 -18.50
N GLY A 72 12.18 -9.18 -17.39
CA GLY A 72 13.51 -8.60 -17.21
C GLY A 72 13.80 -8.14 -15.79
N THR A 73 15.08 -7.98 -15.50
CA THR A 73 15.60 -7.53 -14.22
C THR A 73 16.37 -6.23 -14.42
N MET A 74 16.00 -5.20 -13.69
CA MET A 74 16.75 -3.95 -13.58
C MET A 74 17.52 -3.93 -12.27
N TYR A 75 18.83 -3.83 -12.37
CA TYR A 75 19.74 -3.60 -11.27
C TYR A 75 20.08 -2.12 -11.23
N TYR A 76 19.63 -1.41 -10.19
CA TYR A 76 19.92 0.01 -10.02
C TYR A 76 21.23 0.21 -9.26
N HIS A 77 21.97 1.27 -9.59
CA HIS A 77 23.26 1.58 -8.98
C HIS A 77 23.18 1.85 -7.47
N ASN A 78 22.01 2.25 -6.96
CA ASN A 78 21.76 2.48 -5.55
C ASN A 78 21.49 1.19 -4.76
N GLY A 79 21.51 0.01 -5.41
CA GLY A 79 21.25 -1.27 -4.82
C GLY A 79 19.80 -1.75 -4.87
N ASP A 80 18.90 -0.95 -5.45
CA ASP A 80 17.53 -1.38 -5.71
C ASP A 80 17.50 -2.44 -6.82
N LEU A 81 16.44 -3.23 -6.84
CA LEU A 81 16.23 -4.30 -7.81
C LEU A 81 14.76 -4.32 -8.26
N TYR A 82 14.52 -4.40 -9.56
CA TYR A 82 13.20 -4.74 -10.07
C TYR A 82 13.27 -6.03 -10.90
N VAL A 83 12.39 -6.96 -10.61
CA VAL A 83 12.21 -8.21 -11.37
C VAL A 83 10.75 -8.29 -11.79
N GLY A 84 10.48 -8.32 -13.09
CA GLY A 84 9.11 -8.41 -13.56
C GLY A 84 8.95 -8.10 -15.05
N HIS A 85 7.70 -7.81 -15.38
CA HIS A 85 7.28 -7.60 -16.75
C HIS A 85 7.49 -6.14 -17.19
N TRP A 86 7.88 -5.95 -18.45
CA TRP A 86 8.15 -4.68 -19.11
C TRP A 86 7.37 -4.55 -20.40
N VAL A 87 6.92 -3.36 -20.69
CA VAL A 87 6.33 -3.00 -21.98
C VAL A 87 6.86 -1.63 -22.39
N ASN A 88 7.62 -1.58 -23.51
CA ASN A 88 8.18 -0.35 -24.07
C ASN A 88 8.88 0.51 -22.99
N ASP A 89 9.91 -0.08 -22.36
CA ASP A 89 10.75 0.53 -21.31
C ASP A 89 10.06 0.85 -19.99
N LYS A 90 8.80 0.46 -19.81
CA LYS A 90 8.04 0.70 -18.58
C LYS A 90 7.72 -0.60 -17.86
N ARG A 91 7.78 -0.55 -16.53
CA ARG A 91 7.26 -1.64 -15.70
C ARG A 91 5.75 -1.74 -15.90
N GLU A 92 5.29 -2.91 -16.24
CA GLU A 92 3.90 -3.21 -16.58
C GLU A 92 3.55 -4.62 -16.09
N GLY A 93 2.29 -4.89 -15.73
CA GLY A 93 1.89 -6.24 -15.28
C GLY A 93 2.51 -6.60 -13.93
N GLU A 94 2.82 -7.88 -13.72
CA GLU A 94 3.38 -8.37 -12.45
C GLU A 94 4.86 -8.07 -12.32
N GLY A 95 5.27 -7.65 -11.12
CA GLY A 95 6.68 -7.41 -10.82
C GLY A 95 6.94 -7.15 -9.34
N THR A 96 8.21 -7.36 -8.97
CA THR A 96 8.70 -7.14 -7.61
C THR A 96 9.81 -6.10 -7.62
N TYR A 97 9.62 -5.04 -6.84
CA TYR A 97 10.64 -4.04 -6.57
C TYR A 97 11.18 -4.25 -5.15
N THR A 98 12.48 -4.39 -5.03
CA THR A 98 13.18 -4.50 -3.75
C THR A 98 14.09 -3.30 -3.59
N TRP A 99 13.87 -2.51 -2.55
CA TRP A 99 14.72 -1.37 -2.20
C TRP A 99 15.99 -1.85 -1.49
N ALA A 100 17.05 -1.07 -1.58
CA ALA A 100 18.32 -1.36 -0.94
C ALA A 100 18.22 -1.48 0.60
N ASN A 101 17.25 -0.81 1.22
CA ASN A 101 16.96 -0.90 2.65
C ASN A 101 16.21 -2.17 3.06
N GLY A 102 15.84 -3.04 2.10
CA GLY A 102 15.11 -4.28 2.34
C GLY A 102 13.59 -4.18 2.21
N ALA A 103 13.03 -2.99 2.03
CA ALA A 103 11.62 -2.85 1.70
C ALA A 103 11.31 -3.55 0.37
N LYS A 104 10.07 -4.03 0.19
CA LYS A 104 9.69 -4.83 -0.98
C LYS A 104 8.24 -4.64 -1.35
N TYR A 105 8.00 -4.35 -2.63
CA TYR A 105 6.67 -4.38 -3.23
C TYR A 105 6.59 -5.53 -4.24
N SER A 106 5.55 -6.34 -4.15
CA SER A 106 5.22 -7.38 -5.13
C SER A 106 3.76 -7.22 -5.55
N GLY A 107 3.52 -7.05 -6.84
CA GLY A 107 2.19 -6.89 -7.36
C GLY A 107 2.15 -6.28 -8.77
N HIS A 108 0.99 -5.73 -9.09
CA HIS A 108 0.74 -5.14 -10.39
C HIS A 108 1.37 -3.76 -10.56
N TRP A 109 1.87 -3.52 -11.77
CA TRP A 109 2.46 -2.27 -12.24
C TRP A 109 1.72 -1.79 -13.49
N LYS A 110 1.62 -0.50 -13.64
CA LYS A 110 1.12 0.15 -14.84
C LYS A 110 1.86 1.45 -15.07
N ASN A 111 2.50 1.60 -16.25
CA ASN A 111 3.28 2.78 -16.60
C ASN A 111 4.24 3.21 -15.47
N ASP A 112 5.08 2.27 -14.97
CA ASP A 112 6.07 2.49 -13.91
C ASP A 112 5.51 2.76 -12.50
N LYS A 113 4.21 2.71 -12.30
CA LYS A 113 3.54 2.93 -11.03
C LYS A 113 2.89 1.67 -10.49
N LYS A 114 2.88 1.52 -9.17
CA LYS A 114 2.08 0.49 -8.49
C LYS A 114 0.61 0.74 -8.81
N ASN A 115 -0.09 -0.27 -9.29
CA ASN A 115 -1.48 -0.18 -9.71
C ASN A 115 -2.15 -1.55 -9.64
N GLY A 116 -3.41 -1.63 -9.21
CA GLY A 116 -4.08 -2.92 -9.01
C GLY A 116 -3.70 -3.58 -7.69
N LYS A 117 -3.65 -4.90 -7.63
CA LYS A 117 -3.32 -5.64 -6.40
C LYS A 117 -1.82 -5.68 -6.15
N GLY A 118 -1.44 -5.54 -4.89
CA GLY A 118 -0.04 -5.68 -4.49
C GLY A 118 0.19 -5.62 -3.00
N THR A 119 1.31 -6.22 -2.59
CA THR A 119 1.77 -6.26 -1.20
C THR A 119 3.03 -5.44 -1.05
N MET A 120 3.02 -4.50 -0.13
CA MET A 120 4.19 -3.72 0.30
C MET A 120 4.61 -4.16 1.69
N ASN A 121 5.89 -4.50 1.84
CA ASN A 121 6.54 -4.70 3.13
C ASN A 121 7.59 -3.60 3.29
N TRP A 122 7.43 -2.77 4.32
CA TRP A 122 8.40 -1.71 4.63
C TRP A 122 9.55 -2.25 5.48
N ASP A 123 10.65 -1.53 5.47
CA ASP A 123 11.85 -1.85 6.24
C ASP A 123 11.66 -1.72 7.77
N ASP A 124 10.66 -0.96 8.20
CA ASP A 124 10.24 -0.85 9.60
C ASP A 124 9.38 -2.03 10.09
N GLY A 125 8.97 -2.94 9.18
CA GLY A 125 8.15 -4.11 9.47
C GLY A 125 6.65 -3.90 9.27
N CYS A 126 6.18 -2.70 8.89
CA CYS A 126 4.81 -2.51 8.46
C CYS A 126 4.54 -3.26 7.16
N LYS A 127 3.27 -3.65 6.96
CA LYS A 127 2.85 -4.34 5.75
C LYS A 127 1.50 -3.81 5.27
N TYR A 128 1.36 -3.66 3.96
CA TYR A 128 0.07 -3.41 3.31
C TYR A 128 -0.18 -4.46 2.23
N ASP A 129 -1.37 -5.03 2.22
CA ASP A 129 -1.85 -5.94 1.19
C ASP A 129 -3.20 -5.45 0.68
N GLY A 130 -3.29 -5.05 -0.57
CA GLY A 130 -4.51 -4.49 -1.10
C GLY A 130 -4.39 -3.82 -2.46
N ASP A 131 -5.34 -2.92 -2.72
CA ASP A 131 -5.44 -2.19 -3.96
C ASP A 131 -4.52 -0.96 -3.97
N TRP A 132 -3.95 -0.69 -5.14
CA TRP A 132 -3.09 0.43 -5.45
C TRP A 132 -3.60 1.19 -6.67
N LYS A 133 -3.41 2.49 -6.66
CA LYS A 133 -3.69 3.35 -7.81
C LYS A 133 -2.61 4.43 -7.86
N ASP A 134 -1.84 4.47 -8.97
CA ASP A 134 -0.80 5.48 -9.21
C ASP A 134 0.13 5.69 -8.00
N ASP A 135 0.70 4.57 -7.47
CA ASP A 135 1.62 4.49 -6.33
C ASP A 135 1.00 4.70 -4.93
N VAL A 136 -0.28 5.04 -4.81
CA VAL A 136 -0.94 5.21 -3.51
C VAL A 136 -1.89 4.07 -3.19
N ARG A 137 -2.09 3.77 -1.89
CA ARG A 137 -3.10 2.81 -1.41
C ARG A 137 -4.47 3.36 -1.74
N HIS A 138 -5.31 2.54 -2.34
CA HIS A 138 -6.64 2.92 -2.78
C HIS A 138 -7.56 1.68 -2.74
N GLY A 139 -8.90 1.87 -2.79
CA GLY A 139 -9.83 0.74 -2.79
C GLY A 139 -9.79 -0.05 -1.49
N LYS A 140 -9.64 -1.37 -1.54
CA LYS A 140 -9.66 -2.26 -0.38
C LYS A 140 -8.25 -2.70 -0.01
N GLY A 141 -7.95 -2.74 1.29
CA GLY A 141 -6.67 -3.26 1.75
C GLY A 141 -6.56 -3.44 3.25
N THR A 142 -5.57 -4.24 3.63
CA THR A 142 -5.19 -4.53 5.00
C THR A 142 -3.83 -3.91 5.29
N PHE A 143 -3.73 -3.13 6.36
CA PHE A 143 -2.48 -2.58 6.87
C PHE A 143 -2.16 -3.20 8.23
N GLU A 144 -1.00 -3.79 8.35
CA GLU A 144 -0.45 -4.33 9.60
C GLU A 144 0.64 -3.39 10.11
N TYR A 145 0.46 -2.88 11.33
CA TYR A 145 1.39 -1.97 11.99
C TYR A 145 2.41 -2.75 12.84
N THR A 146 3.58 -2.20 13.03
CA THR A 146 4.66 -2.82 13.83
C THR A 146 4.30 -3.02 15.30
N ASN A 147 3.37 -2.22 15.84
CA ASN A 147 2.88 -2.35 17.21
C ASN A 147 1.85 -3.49 17.38
N GLY A 148 1.50 -4.22 16.30
CA GLY A 148 0.50 -5.29 16.29
C GLY A 148 -0.93 -4.83 16.00
N ASP A 149 -1.16 -3.54 15.78
CA ASP A 149 -2.45 -3.06 15.30
C ASP A 149 -2.66 -3.49 13.83
N LYS A 150 -3.92 -3.57 13.42
CA LYS A 150 -4.30 -3.89 12.04
C LYS A 150 -5.52 -3.09 11.61
N TYR A 151 -5.50 -2.57 10.38
CA TYR A 151 -6.67 -1.99 9.74
C TYR A 151 -7.06 -2.79 8.51
N GLU A 152 -8.33 -3.11 8.38
CA GLU A 152 -8.93 -3.77 7.21
C GLU A 152 -10.08 -2.90 6.71
N GLY A 153 -10.01 -2.40 5.48
CA GLY A 153 -11.07 -1.54 4.98
C GLY A 153 -10.77 -0.79 3.70
N ASP A 154 -11.51 0.29 3.54
CA ASP A 154 -11.39 1.18 2.39
C ASP A 154 -10.25 2.17 2.57
N TRP A 155 -9.60 2.50 1.44
CA TRP A 155 -8.50 3.44 1.32
C TRP A 155 -8.78 4.44 0.20
N ALA A 156 -8.43 5.68 0.41
CA ALA A 156 -8.39 6.70 -0.62
C ALA A 156 -7.12 7.53 -0.44
N ASP A 157 -6.29 7.60 -1.49
CA ASP A 157 -5.07 8.41 -1.55
C ASP A 157 -4.19 8.26 -0.29
N ASP A 158 -3.82 6.99 0.03
CA ASP A 158 -3.03 6.57 1.19
C ASP A 158 -3.69 6.74 2.56
N ILE A 159 -4.96 7.15 2.63
CA ILE A 159 -5.67 7.46 3.86
C ILE A 159 -6.84 6.48 4.06
N GLN A 160 -7.07 6.03 5.29
CA GLN A 160 -8.26 5.25 5.66
C GLN A 160 -9.52 6.05 5.34
N HIS A 161 -10.46 5.42 4.66
CA HIS A 161 -11.68 6.07 4.19
C HIS A 161 -12.84 5.07 4.16
N GLY A 162 -14.08 5.57 3.98
CA GLY A 162 -15.25 4.70 3.78
C GLY A 162 -15.51 3.77 4.96
N LYS A 163 -15.56 2.47 4.73
CA LYS A 163 -15.81 1.45 5.77
C LYS A 163 -14.55 0.70 6.13
N GLY A 164 -14.37 0.43 7.42
CA GLY A 164 -13.22 -0.33 7.88
C GLY A 164 -13.36 -0.86 9.30
N THR A 165 -12.48 -1.81 9.61
CA THR A 165 -12.31 -2.40 10.93
C THR A 165 -10.87 -2.15 11.40
N TYR A 166 -10.71 -1.59 12.58
CA TYR A 166 -9.42 -1.44 13.23
C TYR A 166 -9.32 -2.40 14.41
N PHE A 167 -8.29 -3.21 14.39
CA PHE A 167 -7.94 -4.15 15.45
C PHE A 167 -6.76 -3.57 16.23
N PHE A 168 -6.97 -3.24 17.48
CA PHE A 168 -5.91 -2.76 18.36
C PHE A 168 -5.15 -3.94 18.96
N HIS A 169 -3.86 -3.82 19.13
CA HIS A 169 -3.03 -4.85 19.79
C HIS A 169 -3.46 -5.10 21.25
N THR A 170 -4.19 -4.16 21.84
CA THR A 170 -4.79 -4.29 23.18
C THR A 170 -5.96 -5.27 23.24
N GLY A 171 -6.47 -5.71 22.08
CA GLY A 171 -7.66 -6.55 21.95
C GLY A 171 -8.95 -5.78 21.70
N ASP A 172 -8.92 -4.45 21.72
CA ASP A 172 -10.04 -3.62 21.31
C ASP A 172 -10.26 -3.71 19.79
N ARG A 173 -11.47 -3.40 19.33
CA ARG A 173 -11.82 -3.38 17.91
C ARG A 173 -12.83 -2.28 17.62
N TYR A 174 -12.62 -1.55 16.53
CA TYR A 174 -13.61 -0.63 15.99
C TYR A 174 -14.08 -1.10 14.61
N GLU A 175 -15.38 -1.07 14.38
CA GLU A 175 -16.01 -1.33 13.08
C GLU A 175 -16.89 -0.13 12.71
N GLY A 176 -16.62 0.52 11.59
CA GLY A 176 -17.43 1.68 11.22
C GLY A 176 -16.91 2.47 10.03
N SER A 177 -17.30 3.73 10.00
CA SER A 177 -16.94 4.66 8.93
C SER A 177 -15.68 5.45 9.27
N TYR A 178 -14.93 5.77 8.22
CA TYR A 178 -13.73 6.61 8.25
C TYR A 178 -13.85 7.76 7.26
N LEU A 179 -13.38 8.91 7.64
CA LEU A 179 -13.20 10.07 6.78
C LEU A 179 -11.86 10.70 7.10
N LEU A 180 -10.98 10.80 6.08
CA LEU A 180 -9.63 11.38 6.22
C LEU A 180 -8.83 10.77 7.39
N GLY A 181 -8.92 9.44 7.57
CA GLY A 181 -8.22 8.71 8.60
C GLY A 181 -8.90 8.68 9.97
N GLU A 182 -9.96 9.44 10.17
CA GLU A 182 -10.66 9.54 11.45
C GLU A 182 -11.99 8.77 11.45
N ARG A 183 -12.31 8.14 12.59
CA ARG A 183 -13.59 7.47 12.80
C ARG A 183 -14.70 8.50 12.74
N THR A 184 -15.77 8.22 11.99
CA THR A 184 -16.88 9.14 11.78
C THR A 184 -18.20 8.42 11.60
N GLY A 185 -19.33 9.12 11.79
CA GLY A 185 -20.66 8.54 11.57
C GLY A 185 -20.93 7.33 12.46
N ALA A 186 -21.76 6.41 11.99
CA ALA A 186 -22.15 5.23 12.75
C ALA A 186 -21.01 4.20 12.83
N GLY A 187 -20.78 3.68 14.04
CA GLY A 187 -19.77 2.65 14.29
C GLY A 187 -20.01 1.88 15.57
N VAL A 188 -19.23 0.80 15.73
CA VAL A 188 -19.22 -0.04 16.92
C VAL A 188 -17.80 -0.14 17.45
N TYR A 189 -17.63 0.12 18.73
CA TYR A 189 -16.36 -0.10 19.42
C TYR A 189 -16.52 -1.22 20.43
N TYR A 190 -15.70 -2.25 20.30
CA TYR A 190 -15.61 -3.39 21.19
C TYR A 190 -14.38 -3.25 22.05
N HIS A 191 -14.53 -3.19 23.36
CA HIS A 191 -13.44 -3.20 24.30
C HIS A 191 -12.99 -4.63 24.61
N ALA A 192 -11.72 -4.84 24.85
CA ALA A 192 -11.16 -6.14 25.19
C ALA A 192 -11.76 -6.76 26.46
N ASN A 193 -12.26 -5.92 27.37
CA ASN A 193 -12.92 -6.35 28.61
C ASN A 193 -14.38 -6.81 28.42
N GLY A 194 -14.91 -6.76 27.19
CA GLY A 194 -16.28 -7.13 26.86
C GLY A 194 -17.28 -5.98 26.84
N ASP A 195 -16.88 -4.75 27.17
CA ASP A 195 -17.71 -3.57 26.99
C ASP A 195 -17.89 -3.25 25.50
N LYS A 196 -19.00 -2.59 25.16
CA LYS A 196 -19.32 -2.26 23.77
C LYS A 196 -20.01 -0.91 23.67
N TYR A 197 -19.56 -0.09 22.73
CA TYR A 197 -20.26 1.12 22.31
C TYR A 197 -20.82 0.94 20.89
N VAL A 198 -22.08 1.31 20.70
CA VAL A 198 -22.75 1.37 19.40
C VAL A 198 -23.32 2.77 19.25
N GLY A 199 -22.83 3.55 18.30
CA GLY A 199 -23.29 4.91 18.13
C GLY A 199 -22.50 5.73 17.13
N ASN A 200 -22.65 7.04 17.25
CA ASN A 200 -21.99 7.98 16.36
C ASN A 200 -20.59 8.37 16.84
N PHE A 201 -19.74 8.62 15.86
CA PHE A 201 -18.37 9.11 16.02
C PHE A 201 -18.20 10.42 15.23
N LYS A 202 -17.38 11.29 15.75
CA LYS A 202 -16.90 12.50 15.08
C LYS A 202 -15.46 12.76 15.49
N ASP A 203 -14.59 13.01 14.50
CA ASP A 203 -13.17 13.29 14.72
C ASP A 203 -12.50 12.24 15.64
N GLY A 204 -12.78 10.97 15.37
CA GLY A 204 -12.26 9.83 16.13
C GLY A 204 -12.90 9.55 17.48
N MET A 205 -13.82 10.40 17.97
CA MET A 205 -14.42 10.32 19.30
C MET A 205 -15.91 9.95 19.25
N GLN A 206 -16.40 9.31 20.31
CA GLN A 206 -17.84 9.11 20.50
C GLN A 206 -18.50 10.48 20.63
N ASP A 207 -19.43 10.78 19.74
CA ASP A 207 -20.10 12.10 19.67
C ASP A 207 -21.50 11.93 19.04
N GLY A 208 -22.52 12.49 19.65
CA GLY A 208 -23.91 12.32 19.25
C GLY A 208 -24.60 11.22 20.05
N ARG A 209 -25.54 10.49 19.43
CA ARG A 209 -26.27 9.42 20.11
C ARG A 209 -25.51 8.10 20.09
N GLY A 210 -25.55 7.38 21.22
CA GLY A 210 -24.95 6.06 21.32
C GLY A 210 -25.40 5.27 22.54
N THR A 211 -25.20 3.96 22.45
CA THR A 211 -25.47 2.97 23.49
C THR A 211 -24.17 2.35 23.95
N PHE A 212 -23.88 2.43 25.23
CA PHE A 212 -22.77 1.74 25.86
C PHE A 212 -23.31 0.58 26.70
N THR A 213 -22.83 -0.62 26.42
CA THR A 213 -23.15 -1.84 27.15
C THR A 213 -21.91 -2.32 27.88
N TRP A 214 -21.98 -2.39 29.20
CA TRP A 214 -20.91 -2.96 30.03
C TRP A 214 -20.94 -4.49 29.99
N ALA A 215 -19.79 -5.09 30.22
CA ALA A 215 -19.64 -6.54 30.27
C ALA A 215 -20.55 -7.21 31.32
N ASN A 216 -20.91 -6.48 32.40
CA ASN A 216 -21.84 -6.95 33.43
C ASN A 216 -23.32 -6.85 33.03
N GLY A 217 -23.63 -6.39 31.81
CA GLY A 217 -24.98 -6.27 31.29
C GLY A 217 -25.67 -4.93 31.57
N ALA A 218 -25.06 -4.00 32.29
CA ALA A 218 -25.58 -2.63 32.42
C ALA A 218 -25.54 -1.92 31.06
N VAL A 219 -26.45 -0.96 30.83
CA VAL A 219 -26.58 -0.26 29.57
C VAL A 219 -26.79 1.22 29.83
N TYR A 220 -26.09 2.08 29.11
CA TYR A 220 -26.41 3.51 28.97
C TYR A 220 -26.79 3.81 27.53
N GLU A 221 -27.91 4.43 27.32
CA GLU A 221 -28.37 4.95 26.04
C GLU A 221 -28.63 6.45 26.15
N GLY A 222 -27.90 7.25 25.35
CA GLY A 222 -28.04 8.69 25.44
C GLY A 222 -27.07 9.45 24.55
N GLU A 223 -26.83 10.69 24.97
CA GLU A 223 -25.98 11.65 24.26
C GLU A 223 -24.53 11.53 24.72
N TRP A 224 -23.62 11.72 23.77
CA TRP A 224 -22.16 11.66 23.94
C TRP A 224 -21.50 12.89 23.34
N LYS A 225 -20.44 13.34 23.96
CA LYS A 225 -19.57 14.42 23.47
C LYS A 225 -18.13 14.15 23.85
N ASN A 226 -17.24 14.12 22.86
CA ASN A 226 -15.79 13.91 23.06
C ASN A 226 -15.52 12.73 24.01
N ASN A 227 -16.08 11.54 23.71
CA ASN A 227 -15.96 10.31 24.49
C ASN A 227 -16.59 10.34 25.90
N LYS A 228 -17.37 11.36 26.23
CA LYS A 228 -18.04 11.47 27.52
C LYS A 228 -19.55 11.47 27.36
N ARG A 229 -20.25 10.90 28.33
CA ARG A 229 -21.70 10.99 28.40
C ARG A 229 -22.08 12.46 28.64
N GLU A 230 -23.04 12.96 27.90
CA GLU A 230 -23.51 14.35 27.97
C GLU A 230 -25.03 14.40 27.75
N GLY A 231 -25.64 15.49 28.19
CA GLY A 231 -27.05 15.71 27.99
C GLY A 231 -27.92 14.64 28.61
N LYS A 232 -28.98 14.27 27.91
CA LYS A 232 -29.98 13.33 28.42
C LYS A 232 -29.67 11.90 28.01
N GLY A 233 -29.97 10.96 28.91
CA GLY A 233 -29.83 9.54 28.63
C GLY A 233 -30.58 8.69 29.64
N THR A 234 -30.59 7.39 29.38
CA THR A 234 -31.19 6.36 30.22
C THR A 234 -30.12 5.36 30.63
N TYR A 235 -30.01 5.11 31.92
CA TYR A 235 -29.15 4.08 32.48
C TYR A 235 -29.99 2.89 32.94
N LYS A 236 -29.68 1.69 32.51
CA LYS A 236 -30.29 0.46 32.97
C LYS A 236 -29.22 -0.40 33.64
N TRP A 237 -29.47 -0.73 34.91
CA TRP A 237 -28.59 -1.59 35.68
C TRP A 237 -28.77 -3.08 35.30
N SER A 238 -27.76 -3.89 35.61
CA SER A 238 -27.79 -5.34 35.35
C SER A 238 -28.94 -6.07 36.09
N ASN A 239 -29.43 -5.49 37.19
CA ASN A 239 -30.62 -6.02 37.92
C ASN A 239 -31.94 -5.63 37.27
N GLY A 240 -31.93 -4.79 36.23
CA GLY A 240 -33.12 -4.33 35.50
C GLY A 240 -33.67 -3.00 35.89
N ASP A 241 -33.14 -2.36 36.93
CA ASP A 241 -33.52 -1.01 37.33
C ASP A 241 -33.17 0.01 36.23
N VAL A 242 -34.04 1.02 36.04
CA VAL A 242 -33.90 2.02 34.97
C VAL A 242 -33.97 3.43 35.55
N TYR A 243 -33.02 4.26 35.16
CA TYR A 243 -32.93 5.65 35.62
C TYR A 243 -32.78 6.59 34.43
N ALA A 244 -33.58 7.66 34.39
CA ALA A 244 -33.34 8.80 33.54
C ALA A 244 -32.22 9.64 34.13
N VAL A 245 -31.21 9.97 33.35
CA VAL A 245 -30.04 10.72 33.77
C VAL A 245 -29.83 11.96 32.90
N SER A 246 -29.27 13.01 33.51
CA SER A 246 -28.86 14.21 32.78
C SER A 246 -27.44 14.59 33.21
N TYR A 247 -26.52 14.65 32.24
CA TYR A 247 -25.14 15.04 32.49
C TYR A 247 -24.91 16.49 32.05
N THR A 248 -24.20 17.24 32.87
CA THR A 248 -23.73 18.59 32.53
C THR A 248 -22.22 18.64 32.57
N HIS A 249 -21.58 19.44 31.75
CA HIS A 249 -20.13 19.54 31.60
C HIS A 249 -19.31 19.71 32.89
N LEU A 250 -19.92 20.09 33.98
CA LEU A 250 -19.24 20.48 35.23
C LEU A 250 -19.18 19.39 36.31
N ARG A 251 -19.82 18.20 36.11
CA ARG A 251 -19.85 17.16 37.18
C ARG A 251 -19.82 15.74 36.65
N ALA A 252 -18.77 15.38 35.95
CA ALA A 252 -18.53 13.96 35.58
C ALA A 252 -18.00 13.09 36.75
N HIS A 253 -17.76 13.66 37.93
CA HIS A 253 -17.12 12.98 39.06
C HIS A 253 -18.03 12.63 40.24
N GLU A 254 -19.29 13.06 40.28
CA GLU A 254 -20.08 12.94 41.52
C GLU A 254 -21.40 12.16 41.45
N THR A 255 -21.73 11.47 40.38
CA THR A 255 -22.97 10.65 40.35
C THR A 255 -22.71 9.15 40.26
N GLY A 256 -21.56 8.71 40.68
CA GLY A 256 -21.21 7.29 40.79
C GLY A 256 -21.38 6.70 42.22
N ALA A 257 -21.91 7.46 43.14
CA ALA A 257 -22.18 6.99 44.49
C ALA A 257 -23.50 7.54 45.02
N TYR A 258 -24.27 6.64 45.60
CA TYR A 258 -25.54 6.82 46.31
C TYR A 258 -26.82 6.76 45.47
N LEU A 259 -27.33 5.54 45.32
CA LEU A 259 -28.47 5.02 46.12
C LEU A 259 -28.51 3.51 45.93
#